data_26623cb7fa47fef4c41a0aff51d53754
#
_entry.id   26623cb7fa47fef4c41a0aff51d53754
#
_cell.length_a   1.000
_cell.length_b   1.000
_cell.length_c   1.000
_cell.angle_alpha   90.00
_cell.angle_beta   90.00
_cell.angle_gamma   90.00
#
_symmetry.space_group_name_H-M   'P 1'
#
loop_
_entity.id
_entity.type
_entity.pdbx_description
1 polymer ?
#
loop_
_entity_poly.entity_id
_entity_poly.type
_entity_poly.pdbx_seq_one_letter_code
_entity_poly.pdbx_strand_id
1 'polypeptide(L)'
;MSVASEKLTRERFRTIYAQRKPPYELLDGVAVQKSLPPRLHSILQLVLSLMLKDLGFKSRPELTLAIDESWEPTPDVCGITGPEQDPYPTDAVAVAIEILSPDDRFTRVVQKCRKYAEWGVPDILVFDPLGREGWYWDPVIGDLIRIKESYRFQSRPVELIQRNVFLRLDEELRQP
;
A
#
# COMPACT_ATOMS: atom_id res chain seq x y z
N MET A 1 -13.75 30.99 -14.57
CA MET A 1 -14.64 29.87 -14.25
C MET A 1 -13.80 28.61 -14.31
N SER A 2 -13.52 27.99 -13.14
CA SER A 2 -12.81 26.71 -13.09
C SER A 2 -13.81 25.62 -13.52
N VAL A 3 -13.58 25.00 -14.66
CA VAL A 3 -14.30 23.78 -15.04
C VAL A 3 -13.83 22.72 -14.08
N ALA A 4 -14.67 22.35 -13.11
CA ALA A 4 -14.42 21.18 -12.29
C ALA A 4 -14.31 19.99 -13.24
N SER A 5 -13.14 19.36 -13.33
CA SER A 5 -13.00 18.14 -14.12
C SER A 5 -13.95 17.10 -13.54
N GLU A 6 -14.82 16.55 -14.39
CA GLU A 6 -15.77 15.54 -13.99
C GLU A 6 -15.02 14.35 -13.38
N LYS A 7 -15.40 13.95 -12.15
CA LYS A 7 -14.79 12.81 -11.47
C LYS A 7 -15.09 11.53 -12.25
N LEU A 8 -14.07 10.69 -12.40
CA LEU A 8 -14.21 9.40 -13.07
C LEU A 8 -14.92 8.39 -12.16
N THR A 9 -15.80 7.60 -12.75
CA THR A 9 -16.28 6.35 -12.13
C THR A 9 -15.23 5.25 -12.37
N ARG A 10 -15.24 4.21 -11.56
CA ARG A 10 -14.40 3.01 -11.72
C ARG A 10 -14.52 2.38 -13.12
N GLU A 11 -15.72 2.26 -13.65
CA GLU A 11 -15.94 1.71 -14.99
C GLU A 11 -15.27 2.55 -16.07
N ARG A 12 -15.45 3.88 -16.02
CA ARG A 12 -14.83 4.78 -16.97
C ARG A 12 -13.30 4.83 -16.81
N PHE A 13 -12.80 4.77 -15.57
CA PHE A 13 -11.38 4.65 -15.30
C PHE A 13 -10.79 3.39 -15.92
N ARG A 14 -11.37 2.22 -15.70
CA ARG A 14 -10.90 0.95 -16.28
C ARG A 14 -10.89 0.98 -17.80
N THR A 15 -11.95 1.51 -18.41
CA THR A 15 -12.03 1.63 -19.88
C THR A 15 -10.87 2.46 -20.45
N ILE A 16 -10.44 3.53 -19.76
CA ILE A 16 -9.44 4.47 -20.29
C ILE A 16 -8.01 4.08 -19.88
N TYR A 17 -7.82 3.58 -18.65
CA TYR A 17 -6.51 3.48 -18.02
C TYR A 17 -6.01 2.05 -17.75
N ALA A 18 -6.85 1.01 -17.80
CA ALA A 18 -6.46 -0.37 -17.44
C ALA A 18 -5.26 -0.93 -18.25
N GLN A 19 -5.09 -0.46 -19.50
CA GLN A 19 -4.01 -0.91 -20.39
C GLN A 19 -2.84 0.10 -20.49
N ARG A 20 -2.89 1.21 -19.75
CA ARG A 20 -1.86 2.25 -19.86
C ARG A 20 -0.62 1.89 -19.04
N LYS A 21 0.53 2.31 -19.57
CA LYS A 21 1.83 2.19 -18.88
C LYS A 21 2.49 3.57 -18.82
N PRO A 22 3.05 3.99 -17.68
CA PRO A 22 2.97 3.31 -16.38
C PRO A 22 1.54 3.16 -15.89
N PRO A 23 1.27 2.24 -14.92
CA PRO A 23 -0.08 2.00 -14.40
C PRO A 23 -0.65 3.23 -13.69
N TYR A 24 -1.97 3.28 -13.60
CA TYR A 24 -2.72 4.33 -12.92
C TYR A 24 -3.55 3.74 -11.79
N GLU A 25 -3.81 4.55 -10.78
CA GLU A 25 -4.76 4.30 -9.70
C GLU A 25 -5.94 5.28 -9.83
N LEU A 26 -7.12 4.87 -9.41
CA LEU A 26 -8.26 5.78 -9.23
C LEU A 26 -8.29 6.23 -7.76
N LEU A 27 -8.07 7.51 -7.51
CA LEU A 27 -8.07 8.09 -6.16
C LEU A 27 -9.05 9.27 -6.13
N ASP A 28 -10.14 9.12 -5.38
CA ASP A 28 -11.22 10.10 -5.28
C ASP A 28 -11.75 10.57 -6.67
N GLY A 29 -11.95 9.62 -7.58
CA GLY A 29 -12.42 9.90 -8.93
C GLY A 29 -11.37 10.54 -9.87
N VAL A 30 -10.12 10.60 -9.45
CA VAL A 30 -9.00 11.14 -10.26
C VAL A 30 -8.06 10.01 -10.65
N ALA A 31 -7.75 9.90 -11.96
CA ALA A 31 -6.73 8.98 -12.44
C ALA A 31 -5.33 9.53 -12.10
N VAL A 32 -4.62 8.82 -11.26
CA VAL A 32 -3.27 9.18 -10.79
C VAL A 32 -2.27 8.15 -11.31
N GLN A 33 -1.27 8.61 -12.05
CA GLN A 33 -0.20 7.75 -12.53
C GLN A 33 0.68 7.31 -11.35
N LYS A 34 0.96 6.00 -11.24
CA LYS A 34 1.95 5.48 -10.29
C LYS A 34 3.36 5.88 -10.73
N SER A 35 4.19 6.23 -9.77
CA SER A 35 5.62 6.42 -10.02
C SER A 35 6.27 5.11 -10.47
N LEU A 36 7.32 5.20 -11.30
CA LEU A 36 8.14 4.02 -11.61
C LEU A 36 8.98 3.68 -10.37
N PRO A 37 8.90 2.44 -9.87
CA PRO A 37 9.60 2.08 -8.64
C PRO A 37 11.13 2.06 -8.87
N PRO A 38 11.92 2.84 -8.11
CA PRO A 38 13.37 2.70 -8.15
C PRO A 38 13.81 1.36 -7.54
N ARG A 39 15.05 0.92 -7.83
CA ARG A 39 15.59 -0.37 -7.36
C ARG A 39 15.37 -0.59 -5.85
N LEU A 40 15.62 0.42 -5.03
CA LEU A 40 15.49 0.33 -3.58
C LEU A 40 14.04 0.05 -3.14
N HIS A 41 13.06 0.70 -3.77
CA HIS A 41 11.64 0.46 -3.56
C HIS A 41 11.27 -0.99 -3.92
N SER A 42 11.69 -1.47 -5.09
CA SER A 42 11.37 -2.82 -5.55
C SER A 42 11.95 -3.91 -4.64
N ILE A 43 13.17 -3.70 -4.12
CA ILE A 43 13.78 -4.65 -3.18
C ILE A 43 13.03 -4.61 -1.84
N LEU A 44 12.68 -3.44 -1.32
CA LEU A 44 11.89 -3.35 -0.08
C LEU A 44 10.51 -3.99 -0.24
N GLN A 45 9.87 -3.84 -1.39
CA GLN A 45 8.60 -4.50 -1.71
C GLN A 45 8.72 -6.02 -1.65
N LEU A 46 9.80 -6.58 -2.21
CA LEU A 46 10.10 -8.01 -2.10
C LEU A 46 10.30 -8.43 -0.63
N VAL A 47 11.13 -7.71 0.12
CA VAL A 47 11.41 -7.99 1.54
C VAL A 47 10.13 -8.00 2.36
N LEU A 48 9.30 -6.96 2.24
CA LEU A 48 8.04 -6.87 2.97
C LEU A 48 7.05 -7.97 2.55
N SER A 49 7.02 -8.32 1.27
CA SER A 49 6.20 -9.42 0.76
C SER A 49 6.60 -10.77 1.37
N LEU A 50 7.89 -11.05 1.47
CA LEU A 50 8.42 -12.27 2.09
C LEU A 50 8.16 -12.27 3.61
N MET A 51 8.37 -11.14 4.29
CA MET A 51 8.12 -11.03 5.73
C MET A 51 6.63 -11.24 6.07
N LEU A 52 5.70 -10.68 5.30
CA LEU A 52 4.27 -10.96 5.50
C LEU A 52 3.96 -12.44 5.31
N LYS A 53 4.59 -13.10 4.32
CA LYS A 53 4.43 -14.55 4.11
C LYS A 53 4.97 -15.35 5.29
N ASP A 54 6.15 -15.00 5.82
CA ASP A 54 6.75 -15.64 6.99
C ASP A 54 5.85 -15.49 8.24
N LEU A 55 5.15 -14.35 8.35
CA LEU A 55 4.17 -14.06 9.40
C LEU A 55 2.81 -14.73 9.16
N GLY A 56 2.66 -15.51 8.10
CA GLY A 56 1.49 -16.33 7.80
C GLY A 56 0.37 -15.63 7.06
N PHE A 57 0.63 -14.47 6.45
CA PHE A 57 -0.29 -13.83 5.51
C PHE A 57 -0.12 -14.39 4.10
N LYS A 58 -1.20 -14.41 3.31
CA LYS A 58 -1.09 -14.51 1.86
C LYS A 58 -0.65 -13.14 1.34
N SER A 59 0.62 -13.01 0.99
CA SER A 59 1.17 -11.75 0.50
C SER A 59 0.89 -11.57 -1.00
N ARG A 60 0.43 -10.39 -1.37
CA ARG A 60 0.12 -9.99 -2.76
C ARG A 60 0.69 -8.61 -3.04
N PRO A 61 1.82 -8.52 -3.76
CA PRO A 61 2.33 -7.25 -4.23
C PRO A 61 1.43 -6.70 -5.36
N GLU A 62 1.31 -5.39 -5.44
CA GLU A 62 0.58 -4.67 -6.50
C GLU A 62 -0.87 -5.16 -6.71
N LEU A 63 -1.56 -5.56 -5.64
CA LEU A 63 -2.95 -5.98 -5.71
C LEU A 63 -3.87 -4.76 -5.75
N THR A 64 -4.59 -4.58 -6.85
CA THR A 64 -5.59 -3.52 -6.97
C THR A 64 -6.81 -3.80 -6.10
N LEU A 65 -7.23 -2.82 -5.30
CA LEU A 65 -8.36 -2.92 -4.37
C LEU A 65 -9.57 -2.16 -4.94
N ALA A 66 -10.70 -2.86 -5.12
CA ALA A 66 -11.93 -2.26 -5.64
C ALA A 66 -12.77 -1.69 -4.48
N ILE A 67 -12.31 -0.60 -3.84
CA ILE A 67 -12.92 -0.05 -2.62
C ILE A 67 -14.34 0.48 -2.89
N ASP A 68 -14.48 1.40 -3.83
CA ASP A 68 -15.77 1.96 -4.24
C ASP A 68 -15.70 2.53 -5.67
N GLU A 69 -16.77 3.20 -6.13
CA GLU A 69 -16.85 3.71 -7.50
C GLU A 69 -15.84 4.82 -7.84
N SER A 70 -15.22 5.43 -6.82
CA SER A 70 -14.25 6.52 -6.98
C SER A 70 -12.84 6.17 -6.48
N TRP A 71 -12.68 4.96 -5.89
CA TRP A 71 -11.41 4.52 -5.31
C TRP A 71 -11.04 3.10 -5.75
N GLU A 72 -9.95 3.01 -6.51
CA GLU A 72 -9.31 1.76 -6.93
C GLU A 72 -7.78 1.91 -6.81
N PRO A 73 -7.27 1.96 -5.56
CA PRO A 73 -5.84 2.04 -5.30
C PRO A 73 -5.15 0.67 -5.44
N THR A 74 -3.84 0.72 -5.60
CA THR A 74 -2.97 -0.47 -5.68
C THR A 74 -1.84 -0.32 -4.67
N PRO A 75 -2.01 -0.80 -3.42
CA PRO A 75 -0.93 -0.81 -2.43
C PRO A 75 0.28 -1.59 -2.92
N ASP A 76 1.47 -1.21 -2.47
CA ASP A 76 2.69 -1.91 -2.87
C ASP A 76 2.72 -3.36 -2.38
N VAL A 77 2.19 -3.64 -1.19
CA VAL A 77 2.00 -5.01 -0.68
C VAL A 77 0.69 -5.13 0.09
N CYS A 78 -0.08 -6.16 -0.21
CA CYS A 78 -1.25 -6.56 0.58
C CYS A 78 -0.99 -7.86 1.33
N GLY A 79 -1.56 -7.99 2.54
CA GLY A 79 -1.64 -9.23 3.31
C GLY A 79 -3.10 -9.67 3.45
N ILE A 80 -3.38 -10.95 3.13
CA ILE A 80 -4.72 -11.52 3.16
C ILE A 80 -4.74 -12.68 4.16
N THR A 81 -5.77 -12.78 4.99
CA THR A 81 -5.96 -13.87 5.98
C THR A 81 -7.06 -14.84 5.59
N GLY A 82 -8.05 -14.40 4.82
CA GLY A 82 -9.22 -15.17 4.40
C GLY A 82 -9.15 -15.71 2.97
N PRO A 83 -10.29 -16.07 2.37
CA PRO A 83 -10.41 -16.36 0.95
C PRO A 83 -10.03 -15.15 0.10
N GLU A 84 -9.45 -15.43 -1.06
CA GLU A 84 -9.14 -14.38 -2.04
C GLU A 84 -10.32 -14.18 -2.98
N GLN A 85 -10.53 -12.93 -3.39
CA GLN A 85 -11.58 -12.56 -4.33
C GLN A 85 -10.97 -12.23 -5.70
N ASP A 86 -11.62 -12.69 -6.75
CA ASP A 86 -11.24 -12.49 -8.14
C ASP A 86 -12.26 -11.56 -8.86
N PRO A 87 -11.82 -10.69 -9.79
CA PRO A 87 -10.40 -10.37 -10.09
C PRO A 87 -9.80 -9.38 -9.11
N TYR A 88 -10.61 -8.68 -8.32
CA TYR A 88 -10.17 -7.65 -7.37
C TYR A 88 -10.94 -7.78 -6.06
N PRO A 89 -10.30 -7.64 -4.89
CA PRO A 89 -10.98 -7.58 -3.61
C PRO A 89 -11.99 -6.43 -3.55
N THR A 90 -13.18 -6.74 -3.09
CA THR A 90 -14.25 -5.80 -2.72
C THR A 90 -14.46 -5.74 -1.22
N ASP A 91 -13.88 -6.68 -0.48
CA ASP A 91 -13.82 -6.69 0.98
C ASP A 91 -12.42 -6.30 1.43
N ALA A 92 -12.33 -5.67 2.61
CA ALA A 92 -11.07 -5.17 3.14
C ALA A 92 -10.02 -6.28 3.30
N VAL A 93 -8.81 -6.03 2.82
CA VAL A 93 -7.66 -6.89 3.08
C VAL A 93 -7.20 -6.75 4.53
N ALA A 94 -6.45 -7.72 5.05
CA ALA A 94 -5.96 -7.66 6.41
C ALA A 94 -4.83 -6.63 6.60
N VAL A 95 -3.96 -6.50 5.59
CA VAL A 95 -2.80 -5.58 5.63
C VAL A 95 -2.71 -4.82 4.32
N ALA A 96 -2.46 -3.51 4.40
CA ALA A 96 -2.05 -2.67 3.27
C ALA A 96 -0.74 -1.97 3.60
N ILE A 97 0.26 -2.08 2.72
CA ILE A 97 1.57 -1.43 2.87
C ILE A 97 1.83 -0.54 1.68
N GLU A 98 2.21 0.70 1.94
CA GLU A 98 2.75 1.65 0.98
C GLU A 98 4.25 1.84 1.21
N ILE A 99 5.02 1.99 0.14
CA ILE A 99 6.46 2.26 0.18
C ILE A 99 6.71 3.61 -0.47
N LEU A 100 7.32 4.53 0.26
CA LEU A 100 7.59 5.86 -0.24
C LEU A 100 8.63 5.83 -1.37
N SER A 101 8.33 6.53 -2.44
CA SER A 101 9.27 6.86 -3.51
C SER A 101 9.65 8.35 -3.44
N PRO A 102 10.83 8.76 -3.94
CA PRO A 102 11.29 10.16 -3.85
C PRO A 102 10.32 11.18 -4.43
N ASP A 103 9.52 10.77 -5.42
CA ASP A 103 8.54 11.64 -6.11
C ASP A 103 7.15 11.61 -5.46
N ASP A 104 6.96 10.82 -4.39
CA ASP A 104 5.66 10.70 -3.74
C ASP A 104 5.32 11.95 -2.93
N ARG A 105 4.08 12.39 -3.06
CA ARG A 105 3.53 13.39 -2.15
C ARG A 105 3.04 12.68 -0.89
N PHE A 106 3.71 12.89 0.23
CA PHE A 106 3.35 12.29 1.53
C PHE A 106 1.85 12.50 1.87
N THR A 107 1.30 13.66 1.54
CA THR A 107 -0.14 13.94 1.72
C THR A 107 -1.05 12.96 0.97
N ARG A 108 -0.62 12.47 -0.20
CA ARG A 108 -1.37 11.47 -0.97
C ARG A 108 -1.30 10.10 -0.29
N VAL A 109 -0.15 9.74 0.27
CA VAL A 109 0.01 8.48 1.02
C VAL A 109 -0.89 8.50 2.26
N VAL A 110 -0.92 9.60 3.01
CA VAL A 110 -1.84 9.77 4.15
C VAL A 110 -3.31 9.65 3.71
N GLN A 111 -3.67 10.24 2.56
CA GLN A 111 -5.03 10.14 2.01
C GLN A 111 -5.39 8.68 1.66
N LYS A 112 -4.47 7.91 1.06
CA LYS A 112 -4.65 6.47 0.80
C LYS A 112 -4.83 5.69 2.11
N CYS A 113 -3.96 5.92 3.11
CA CYS A 113 -4.04 5.26 4.42
C CYS A 113 -5.39 5.52 5.11
N ARG A 114 -5.87 6.77 5.10
CA ARG A 114 -7.20 7.11 5.61
C ARG A 114 -8.30 6.33 4.89
N LYS A 115 -8.24 6.25 3.56
CA LYS A 115 -9.23 5.53 2.77
C LYS A 115 -9.22 4.03 3.05
N TYR A 116 -8.04 3.43 3.24
CA TYR A 116 -7.92 2.03 3.66
C TYR A 116 -8.55 1.79 5.03
N ALA A 117 -8.31 2.68 6.00
CA ALA A 117 -8.89 2.59 7.33
C ALA A 117 -10.43 2.72 7.29
N GLU A 118 -10.97 3.67 6.52
CA GLU A 118 -12.42 3.84 6.29
C GLU A 118 -13.04 2.60 5.64
N TRP A 119 -12.30 1.91 4.77
CA TRP A 119 -12.75 0.68 4.13
C TRP A 119 -12.69 -0.54 5.06
N GLY A 120 -11.97 -0.43 6.19
CA GLY A 120 -11.90 -1.46 7.23
C GLY A 120 -10.61 -2.29 7.22
N VAL A 121 -9.53 -1.82 6.57
CA VAL A 121 -8.21 -2.45 6.68
C VAL A 121 -7.67 -2.24 8.09
N PRO A 122 -7.44 -3.30 8.88
CA PRO A 122 -7.00 -3.15 10.28
C PRO A 122 -5.52 -2.79 10.41
N ASP A 123 -4.69 -3.23 9.47
CA ASP A 123 -3.25 -3.05 9.55
C ASP A 123 -2.73 -2.28 8.33
N ILE A 124 -2.42 -0.99 8.51
CA ILE A 124 -1.94 -0.11 7.46
C ILE A 124 -0.56 0.38 7.83
N LEU A 125 0.43 0.13 6.98
CA LEU A 125 1.83 0.45 7.21
C LEU A 125 2.39 1.29 6.05
N VAL A 126 3.35 2.15 6.37
CA VAL A 126 4.11 2.94 5.39
C VAL A 126 5.58 2.79 5.70
N PHE A 127 6.41 2.58 4.68
CA PHE A 127 7.86 2.49 4.83
C PHE A 127 8.60 3.45 3.92
N ASP A 128 9.61 4.12 4.47
CA ASP A 128 10.59 4.90 3.71
C ASP A 128 11.91 4.13 3.61
N PRO A 129 12.27 3.62 2.42
CA PRO A 129 13.51 2.90 2.24
C PRO A 129 14.76 3.79 2.36
N LEU A 130 14.66 5.09 2.08
CA LEU A 130 15.78 6.05 2.18
C LEU A 130 16.01 6.49 3.63
N GLY A 131 14.94 6.90 4.31
CA GLY A 131 14.99 7.31 5.71
C GLY A 131 15.14 6.14 6.68
N ARG A 132 14.93 4.90 6.22
CA ARG A 132 14.92 3.68 7.04
C ARG A 132 13.93 3.79 8.20
N GLU A 133 12.74 4.24 7.89
CA GLU A 133 11.67 4.49 8.83
C GLU A 133 10.39 3.77 8.40
N GLY A 134 9.56 3.46 9.40
CA GLY A 134 8.24 2.89 9.19
C GLY A 134 7.21 3.59 10.06
N TRP A 135 5.98 3.63 9.57
CA TRP A 135 4.81 4.16 10.26
C TRP A 135 3.66 3.18 10.16
N TYR A 136 2.74 3.28 11.09
CA TYR A 136 1.44 2.64 11.04
C TYR A 136 0.33 3.68 11.16
N TRP A 137 -0.82 3.41 10.58
CA TRP A 137 -2.00 4.23 10.74
C TRP A 137 -2.64 4.01 12.11
N ASP A 138 -2.79 5.06 12.88
CA ASP A 138 -3.53 5.02 14.13
C ASP A 138 -4.97 5.54 13.90
N PRO A 139 -6.01 4.69 14.01
CA PRO A 139 -7.38 5.08 13.72
C PRO A 139 -7.97 6.06 14.75
N VAL A 140 -7.40 6.12 15.96
CA VAL A 140 -7.85 7.04 17.02
C VAL A 140 -7.33 8.46 16.75
N ILE A 141 -6.05 8.55 16.38
CA ILE A 141 -5.41 9.83 16.03
C ILE A 141 -5.80 10.26 14.62
N GLY A 142 -6.09 9.31 13.72
CA GLY A 142 -6.40 9.57 12.31
C GLY A 142 -5.18 10.01 11.50
N ASP A 143 -3.99 9.52 11.87
CA ASP A 143 -2.72 9.87 11.25
C ASP A 143 -1.68 8.74 11.38
N LEU A 144 -0.53 8.91 10.71
CA LEU A 144 0.60 7.98 10.74
C LEU A 144 1.47 8.19 11.98
N ILE A 145 1.68 7.11 12.72
CA ILE A 145 2.55 7.07 13.91
C ILE A 145 3.81 6.28 13.57
N ARG A 146 4.97 6.84 13.91
CA ARG A 146 6.26 6.19 13.68
C ARG A 146 6.39 4.89 14.48
N ILE A 147 6.80 3.82 13.82
CA ILE A 147 7.18 2.57 14.47
C ILE A 147 8.54 2.81 15.15
N LYS A 148 8.61 2.60 16.47
CA LYS A 148 9.88 2.74 17.23
C LYS A 148 10.75 1.49 17.12
N GLU A 149 10.17 0.34 17.45
CA GLU A 149 10.87 -0.95 17.46
C GLU A 149 10.14 -1.99 16.62
N SER A 150 8.84 -2.15 16.88
CA SER A 150 8.01 -3.15 16.23
C SER A 150 6.57 -2.68 16.07
N TYR A 151 5.86 -3.39 15.19
CA TYR A 151 4.43 -3.25 15.00
C TYR A 151 3.74 -4.59 15.24
N ARG A 152 2.76 -4.60 16.16
CA ARG A 152 1.93 -5.76 16.46
C ARG A 152 0.66 -5.68 15.61
N PHE A 153 0.45 -6.67 14.76
CA PHE A 153 -0.71 -6.72 13.89
C PHE A 153 -2.01 -6.90 14.67
N GLN A 154 -3.07 -6.22 14.24
CA GLN A 154 -4.41 -6.35 14.80
C GLN A 154 -5.13 -7.56 14.21
N SER A 155 -4.89 -7.85 12.93
CA SER A 155 -5.52 -8.95 12.18
C SER A 155 -4.97 -10.34 12.55
N ARG A 156 -3.79 -10.43 13.18
CA ARG A 156 -3.14 -11.67 13.63
C ARG A 156 -2.26 -11.43 14.85
N PRO A 157 -2.07 -12.43 15.74
CA PRO A 157 -1.20 -12.31 16.90
C PRO A 157 0.29 -12.47 16.52
N VAL A 158 0.78 -11.66 15.60
CA VAL A 158 2.17 -11.64 15.12
C VAL A 158 2.73 -10.21 15.15
N GLU A 159 4.04 -10.09 15.07
CA GLU A 159 4.75 -8.81 15.19
C GLU A 159 5.80 -8.67 14.10
N LEU A 160 5.89 -7.46 13.52
CA LEU A 160 6.91 -7.06 12.58
C LEU A 160 7.93 -6.18 13.30
N ILE A 161 9.18 -6.63 13.35
CA ILE A 161 10.29 -5.88 13.94
C ILE A 161 10.92 -5.01 12.86
N GLN A 162 10.85 -3.69 13.01
CA GLN A 162 11.32 -2.73 12.01
C GLN A 162 12.80 -2.93 11.65
N ARG A 163 13.66 -3.18 12.63
CA ARG A 163 15.08 -3.46 12.40
C ARG A 163 15.29 -4.62 11.42
N ASN A 164 14.49 -5.68 11.52
CA ASN A 164 14.63 -6.86 10.66
C ASN A 164 14.23 -6.54 9.20
N VAL A 165 13.30 -5.61 8.98
CA VAL A 165 12.95 -5.14 7.63
C VAL A 165 14.19 -4.57 6.92
N PHE A 166 14.88 -3.67 7.60
CA PHE A 166 16.04 -2.98 7.02
C PHE A 166 17.30 -3.85 7.00
N LEU A 167 17.46 -4.79 7.92
CA LEU A 167 18.54 -5.81 7.83
C LEU A 167 18.36 -6.69 6.59
N ARG A 168 17.15 -7.21 6.35
CA ARG A 168 16.84 -8.00 5.13
C ARG A 168 17.00 -7.16 3.86
N LEU A 169 16.62 -5.87 3.88
CA LEU A 169 16.86 -4.96 2.76
C LEU A 169 18.34 -4.85 2.45
N ASP A 170 19.20 -4.70 3.48
CA ASP A 170 20.64 -4.64 3.30
C ASP A 170 21.25 -5.95 2.77
N GLU A 171 20.72 -7.09 3.19
CA GLU A 171 21.11 -8.40 2.69
C GLU A 171 20.82 -8.54 1.20
N GLU A 172 19.60 -8.18 0.76
CA GLU A 172 19.20 -8.21 -0.64
C GLU A 172 20.00 -7.22 -1.51
N LEU A 173 20.34 -6.05 -0.96
CA LEU A 173 21.15 -5.05 -1.67
C LEU A 173 22.59 -5.51 -1.94
N ARG A 174 23.14 -6.42 -1.12
CA ARG A 174 24.51 -6.97 -1.26
C ARG A 174 24.57 -8.15 -2.23
N GLN A 175 23.44 -8.70 -2.64
CA GLN A 175 23.45 -9.79 -3.61
C GLN A 175 23.95 -9.27 -4.97
N PRO A 176 24.89 -9.98 -5.62
CA PRO A 176 25.52 -9.55 -6.87
C PRO A 176 24.56 -9.51 -8.06
#